data_5f8baf0ab4f3d3c0877450178997817a
#
_entry.id   5f8baf0ab4f3d3c0877450178997817a
#
_cell.length_a   1.000
_cell.length_b   1.000
_cell.length_c   1.000
_cell.angle_alpha   90.00
_cell.angle_beta   90.00
_cell.angle_gamma   90.00
#
_symmetry.space_group_name_H-M   'P 1'
#
loop_
_entity.id
_entity.type
_entity.pdbx_description
1 polymer ?
#
loop_
_entity_poly.entity_id
_entity_poly.type
_entity_poly.pdbx_seq_one_letter_code
_entity_poly.pdbx_strand_id
1 'polypeptide(L)'
;IIYLRLMKDWINNFFMIKLLMKYLLFAGVMAVVGCTEEKMEEVFIEQPNSFHIKVEGDEAFALNIPSGGKIGINGKEVQVLSKGLVSLYEVPAEEKYTVYYPLSVQLQEERMKFNMPKDQIYRTGGVDVAACPYYAVADNEGLADLKLKPALGALKLIIPANQEFASISSVVLKSESDDIMAGCIELDLESGNIITKENMSREVVLKGNIDITENHEAIIVLPPQTFTGKLDVMLVAPKGGGTYLSLIHI
;
A
#
# COMPACT_ATOMS: atom_id res chain seq x y z
N ILE A 1 13.62 -68.38 11.27
CA ILE A 1 12.32 -67.88 10.71
C ILE A 1 11.42 -67.38 11.87
N ILE A 2 11.38 -67.98 13.04
CA ILE A 2 10.55 -67.58 14.17
C ILE A 2 11.01 -66.25 14.79
N TYR A 3 12.32 -65.99 14.83
CA TYR A 3 12.90 -64.72 15.38
C TYR A 3 12.56 -63.48 14.55
N LEU A 4 12.49 -63.62 13.24
CA LEU A 4 12.16 -62.51 12.32
C LEU A 4 10.66 -62.15 12.41
N ARG A 5 9.80 -63.07 12.77
CA ARG A 5 8.37 -62.81 12.89
C ARG A 5 8.06 -62.06 14.19
N LEU A 6 8.68 -62.45 15.28
CA LEU A 6 8.54 -61.74 16.58
C LEU A 6 9.08 -60.30 16.56
N MET A 7 10.18 -60.07 15.83
CA MET A 7 10.71 -58.72 15.66
C MET A 7 9.78 -57.81 14.83
N LYS A 8 9.14 -58.37 13.82
CA LYS A 8 8.21 -57.62 12.94
C LYS A 8 6.93 -57.23 13.70
N ASP A 9 6.43 -58.12 14.55
CA ASP A 9 5.24 -57.85 15.34
C ASP A 9 5.56 -56.85 16.51
N TRP A 10 6.79 -56.88 17.05
CA TRP A 10 7.23 -55.90 18.04
C TRP A 10 7.40 -54.49 17.46
N ILE A 11 7.96 -54.36 16.25
CA ILE A 11 8.11 -53.07 15.56
C ILE A 11 6.74 -52.50 15.17
N ASN A 12 5.80 -53.32 14.68
CA ASN A 12 4.46 -52.83 14.35
C ASN A 12 3.68 -52.37 15.62
N ASN A 13 3.79 -53.10 16.74
CA ASN A 13 3.17 -52.68 17.99
C ASN A 13 3.79 -51.40 18.56
N PHE A 14 5.09 -51.21 18.42
CA PHE A 14 5.76 -50.00 18.86
C PHE A 14 5.36 -48.78 18.02
N PHE A 15 5.15 -48.97 16.69
CA PHE A 15 4.68 -47.93 15.79
C PHE A 15 3.22 -47.55 16.07
N MET A 16 2.36 -48.56 16.33
CA MET A 16 0.96 -48.36 16.72
C MET A 16 0.83 -47.62 18.06
N ILE A 17 1.63 -47.95 19.05
CA ILE A 17 1.62 -47.28 20.35
C ILE A 17 2.07 -45.83 20.24
N LYS A 18 3.09 -45.53 19.42
CA LYS A 18 3.50 -44.15 19.14
C LYS A 18 2.42 -43.36 18.40
N LEU A 19 1.71 -43.99 17.50
CA LEU A 19 0.61 -43.36 16.75
C LEU A 19 -0.58 -43.08 17.70
N LEU A 20 -0.95 -44.03 18.54
CA LEU A 20 -2.03 -43.89 19.52
C LEU A 20 -1.70 -42.80 20.56
N MET A 21 -0.44 -42.71 21.05
CA MET A 21 0.00 -41.67 21.97
C MET A 21 -0.07 -40.27 21.30
N LYS A 22 0.23 -40.15 19.99
CA LYS A 22 0.05 -38.89 19.29
C LYS A 22 -1.43 -38.49 19.17
N TYR A 23 -2.34 -39.43 18.92
CA TYR A 23 -3.78 -39.15 18.87
C TYR A 23 -4.38 -38.89 20.26
N LEU A 24 -3.91 -39.53 21.32
CA LEU A 24 -4.33 -39.25 22.69
C LEU A 24 -3.85 -37.87 23.18
N LEU A 25 -2.63 -37.44 22.82
CA LEU A 25 -2.13 -36.11 23.11
C LEU A 25 -2.94 -35.04 22.33
N PHE A 26 -3.33 -35.32 21.08
CA PHE A 26 -4.15 -34.41 20.28
C PHE A 26 -5.60 -34.33 20.78
N ALA A 27 -6.19 -35.43 21.23
CA ALA A 27 -7.53 -35.47 21.82
C ALA A 27 -7.58 -34.82 23.22
N GLY A 28 -6.51 -34.96 24.00
CA GLY A 28 -6.40 -34.32 25.34
C GLY A 28 -6.29 -32.78 25.24
N VAL A 29 -5.69 -32.26 24.17
CA VAL A 29 -5.59 -30.81 23.94
C VAL A 29 -6.93 -30.23 23.45
N MET A 30 -7.75 -31.03 22.75
CA MET A 30 -9.06 -30.56 22.25
C MET A 30 -10.15 -30.56 23.36
N ALA A 31 -9.98 -31.26 24.46
CA ALA A 31 -10.99 -31.34 25.49
C ALA A 31 -10.93 -30.23 26.58
N VAL A 32 -9.92 -29.35 26.50
CA VAL A 32 -9.74 -28.20 27.43
C VAL A 32 -10.11 -26.87 26.80
N VAL A 33 -10.45 -26.84 25.52
CA VAL A 33 -10.92 -25.61 24.83
C VAL A 33 -12.45 -25.54 24.96
N GLY A 34 -12.93 -25.34 26.18
CA GLY A 34 -14.29 -24.83 26.41
C GLY A 34 -14.34 -23.36 26.10
N CYS A 35 -15.07 -23.01 25.08
CA CYS A 35 -15.71 -21.71 24.76
C CYS A 35 -15.22 -20.49 25.57
N THR A 36 -14.08 -19.96 25.22
CA THR A 36 -13.83 -18.54 25.22
C THR A 36 -13.33 -18.21 23.81
N GLU A 37 -13.98 -17.28 23.13
CA GLU A 37 -13.46 -16.66 21.91
C GLU A 37 -12.22 -15.82 22.30
N GLU A 38 -11.17 -16.46 22.78
CA GLU A 38 -9.86 -15.87 22.75
C GLU A 38 -9.42 -15.91 21.30
N LYS A 39 -9.39 -14.74 20.65
CA LYS A 39 -8.61 -14.56 19.44
C LYS A 39 -7.24 -15.14 19.73
N MET A 40 -6.93 -16.31 19.13
CA MET A 40 -5.55 -16.76 19.08
C MET A 40 -4.79 -15.67 18.30
N GLU A 41 -4.09 -14.81 19.02
CA GLU A 41 -3.01 -14.04 18.42
C GLU A 41 -2.02 -15.08 17.90
N GLU A 42 -1.97 -15.24 16.59
CA GLU A 42 -0.88 -15.99 15.96
C GLU A 42 0.41 -15.35 16.45
N VAL A 43 1.16 -16.07 17.26
CA VAL A 43 2.50 -15.66 17.65
C VAL A 43 3.35 -15.73 16.39
N PHE A 44 3.46 -14.60 15.71
CA PHE A 44 4.40 -14.44 14.61
C PHE A 44 5.81 -14.48 15.22
N ILE A 45 6.51 -15.57 14.97
CA ILE A 45 7.95 -15.60 15.22
C ILE A 45 8.56 -14.74 14.09
N GLU A 46 9.02 -13.54 14.42
CA GLU A 46 9.80 -12.72 13.49
C GLU A 46 11.00 -13.54 13.04
N GLN A 47 11.05 -13.83 11.75
CA GLN A 47 12.22 -14.48 11.17
C GLN A 47 13.36 -13.47 11.18
N PRO A 48 14.60 -13.89 11.48
CA PRO A 48 15.76 -13.04 11.29
C PRO A 48 15.80 -12.59 9.83
N ASN A 49 16.08 -11.33 9.58
CA ASN A 49 16.03 -10.66 8.29
C ASN A 49 14.63 -10.51 7.67
N SER A 50 13.67 -10.11 8.45
CA SER A 50 12.34 -9.71 7.99
C SER A 50 11.91 -8.41 8.64
N PHE A 51 10.97 -7.69 8.00
CA PHE A 51 10.35 -6.48 8.55
C PHE A 51 8.87 -6.42 8.20
N HIS A 52 8.12 -5.62 8.96
CA HIS A 52 6.72 -5.32 8.64
C HIS A 52 6.61 -4.00 7.90
N ILE A 53 5.78 -3.97 6.85
CA ILE A 53 5.46 -2.74 6.14
C ILE A 53 4.68 -1.84 7.09
N LYS A 54 5.26 -0.67 7.38
CA LYS A 54 4.63 0.45 8.08
C LYS A 54 4.60 1.64 7.13
N VAL A 55 3.62 2.50 7.26
CA VAL A 55 3.52 3.74 6.47
C VAL A 55 3.57 4.92 7.42
N GLU A 56 4.32 5.94 7.02
CA GLU A 56 4.39 7.23 7.70
C GLU A 56 3.38 8.19 7.10
N GLY A 57 2.70 8.98 7.94
CA GLY A 57 1.82 10.05 7.49
C GLY A 57 0.36 9.91 7.93
N ASP A 58 -0.50 10.69 7.27
CA ASP A 58 -1.94 10.75 7.50
C ASP A 58 -2.63 9.45 7.05
N GLU A 59 -3.77 9.12 7.67
CA GLU A 59 -4.61 7.96 7.31
C GLU A 59 -5.01 7.94 5.83
N ALA A 60 -5.10 9.11 5.19
CA ALA A 60 -5.35 9.23 3.76
C ALA A 60 -4.29 8.52 2.89
N PHE A 61 -3.08 8.36 3.40
CA PHE A 61 -1.98 7.63 2.75
C PHE A 61 -1.84 6.20 3.23
N ALA A 62 -2.83 5.64 3.93
CA ALA A 62 -2.80 4.27 4.37
C ALA A 62 -2.58 3.31 3.19
N LEU A 63 -1.53 2.52 3.25
CA LEU A 63 -1.16 1.55 2.23
C LEU A 63 -1.50 0.14 2.72
N ASN A 64 -2.36 -0.53 1.99
CA ASN A 64 -2.67 -1.93 2.23
C ASN A 64 -2.19 -2.78 1.05
N ILE A 65 -1.10 -3.48 1.23
CA ILE A 65 -0.59 -4.45 0.27
C ILE A 65 -1.09 -5.83 0.71
N PRO A 66 -1.95 -6.49 -0.09
CA PRO A 66 -2.48 -7.80 0.28
C PRO A 66 -1.38 -8.84 0.35
N SER A 67 -1.61 -9.90 1.13
CA SER A 67 -0.73 -11.09 1.13
C SER A 67 -0.59 -11.64 -0.29
N GLY A 68 0.63 -11.92 -0.70
CA GLY A 68 0.97 -12.28 -2.09
C GLY A 68 1.22 -11.10 -3.02
N GLY A 69 0.93 -9.87 -2.59
CA GLY A 69 1.36 -8.66 -3.27
C GLY A 69 2.88 -8.54 -3.28
N LYS A 70 3.42 -7.61 -4.05
CA LYS A 70 4.87 -7.45 -4.21
C LYS A 70 5.28 -6.02 -3.96
N ILE A 71 6.48 -5.86 -3.39
CA ILE A 71 7.19 -4.58 -3.24
C ILE A 71 8.55 -4.67 -3.93
N GLY A 72 9.17 -3.55 -4.18
CA GLY A 72 10.56 -3.49 -4.66
C GLY A 72 11.53 -3.28 -3.51
N ILE A 73 12.65 -3.99 -3.51
CA ILE A 73 13.79 -3.77 -2.61
C ILE A 73 15.05 -3.79 -3.47
N ASN A 74 15.76 -2.67 -3.55
CA ASN A 74 16.97 -2.50 -4.36
C ASN A 74 16.79 -3.02 -5.80
N GLY A 75 15.65 -2.72 -6.43
CA GLY A 75 15.30 -3.17 -7.78
C GLY A 75 14.83 -4.61 -7.91
N LYS A 76 14.78 -5.40 -6.82
CA LYS A 76 14.22 -6.76 -6.81
C LYS A 76 12.77 -6.75 -6.34
N GLU A 77 11.97 -7.60 -6.96
CA GLU A 77 10.60 -7.87 -6.51
C GLU A 77 10.60 -8.84 -5.33
N VAL A 78 9.98 -8.46 -4.24
CA VAL A 78 9.84 -9.28 -3.03
C VAL A 78 8.38 -9.42 -2.67
N GLN A 79 7.96 -10.64 -2.35
CA GLN A 79 6.58 -10.93 -1.99
C GLN A 79 6.27 -10.49 -0.55
N VAL A 80 5.11 -9.86 -0.39
CA VAL A 80 4.55 -9.53 0.92
C VAL A 80 3.81 -10.75 1.45
N LEU A 81 4.19 -11.19 2.63
CA LEU A 81 3.57 -12.30 3.36
C LEU A 81 2.35 -11.81 4.14
N SER A 82 1.79 -12.66 5.01
CA SER A 82 0.65 -12.29 5.82
C SER A 82 0.95 -11.09 6.74
N LYS A 83 -0.06 -10.24 6.98
CA LYS A 83 0.05 -9.05 7.85
C LYS A 83 1.15 -8.05 7.44
N GLY A 84 1.51 -7.99 6.16
CA GLY A 84 2.52 -7.06 5.66
C GLY A 84 3.96 -7.43 6.03
N LEU A 85 4.23 -8.67 6.41
CA LEU A 85 5.57 -9.17 6.67
C LEU A 85 6.32 -9.33 5.34
N VAL A 86 7.57 -8.89 5.31
CA VAL A 86 8.49 -9.03 4.18
C VAL A 86 9.71 -9.80 4.63
N SER A 87 10.08 -10.87 3.91
CA SER A 87 11.30 -11.63 4.15
C SER A 87 12.42 -11.12 3.25
N LEU A 88 13.59 -10.92 3.84
CA LEU A 88 14.80 -10.51 3.13
C LEU A 88 15.68 -11.70 2.72
N TYR A 89 15.21 -12.93 2.89
CA TYR A 89 16.03 -14.13 2.63
C TYR A 89 16.61 -14.19 1.22
N GLU A 90 15.86 -13.69 0.22
CA GLU A 90 16.29 -13.66 -1.19
C GLU A 90 16.90 -12.32 -1.60
N VAL A 91 16.98 -11.35 -0.69
CA VAL A 91 17.59 -10.05 -0.94
C VAL A 91 19.04 -10.09 -0.52
N PRO A 92 20.01 -9.75 -1.39
CA PRO A 92 21.41 -9.67 -0.99
C PRO A 92 21.60 -8.69 0.15
N ALA A 93 22.55 -9.00 1.03
CA ALA A 93 22.93 -8.07 2.08
C ALA A 93 23.64 -6.86 1.45
N GLU A 94 23.14 -5.67 1.77
CA GLU A 94 23.65 -4.39 1.28
C GLU A 94 23.82 -3.42 2.45
N GLU A 95 24.61 -2.37 2.26
CA GLU A 95 24.76 -1.32 3.28
C GLU A 95 23.49 -0.48 3.41
N LYS A 96 22.79 -0.26 2.29
CA LYS A 96 21.52 0.49 2.21
C LYS A 96 20.45 -0.31 1.46
N TYR A 97 19.25 -0.23 1.95
CA TYR A 97 18.07 -0.80 1.31
C TYR A 97 17.10 0.32 0.92
N THR A 98 16.73 0.32 -0.36
CA THR A 98 15.64 1.16 -0.87
C THR A 98 14.43 0.28 -1.07
N VAL A 99 13.40 0.49 -0.25
CA VAL A 99 12.11 -0.22 -0.33
C VAL A 99 11.11 0.71 -1.00
N TYR A 100 10.33 0.21 -1.96
CA TYR A 100 9.37 1.04 -2.70
C TYR A 100 8.14 0.27 -3.17
N TYR A 101 7.07 1.00 -3.41
CA TYR A 101 5.80 0.51 -3.94
C TYR A 101 5.11 1.65 -4.71
N PRO A 102 4.44 1.41 -5.87
CA PRO A 102 4.33 0.14 -6.60
C PRO A 102 5.59 -0.20 -7.42
N LEU A 103 5.61 -1.41 -8.01
CA LEU A 103 6.74 -1.89 -8.84
C LEU A 103 6.91 -1.15 -10.17
N SER A 104 5.96 -0.32 -10.58
CA SER A 104 6.06 0.54 -11.77
C SER A 104 7.08 1.68 -11.63
N VAL A 105 7.58 1.88 -10.43
CA VAL A 105 8.66 2.81 -10.12
C VAL A 105 9.98 2.29 -10.67
N GLN A 106 10.81 3.17 -11.24
CA GLN A 106 12.15 2.86 -11.71
C GLN A 106 13.18 3.44 -10.74
N LEU A 107 14.04 2.59 -10.21
CA LEU A 107 15.18 3.02 -9.42
C LEU A 107 16.42 3.17 -10.29
N GLN A 108 17.14 4.27 -10.13
CA GLN A 108 18.45 4.52 -10.71
C GLN A 108 19.35 5.13 -9.63
N GLU A 109 20.21 4.32 -9.03
CA GLU A 109 21.04 4.73 -7.90
C GLU A 109 20.19 5.28 -6.74
N GLU A 110 20.41 6.52 -6.34
CA GLU A 110 19.68 7.22 -5.27
C GLU A 110 18.47 8.03 -5.80
N ARG A 111 17.93 7.65 -6.95
CA ARG A 111 16.83 8.34 -7.60
C ARG A 111 15.67 7.40 -7.91
N MET A 112 14.49 7.94 -7.79
CA MET A 112 13.25 7.24 -8.08
C MET A 112 12.49 7.97 -9.19
N LYS A 113 12.31 7.31 -10.34
CA LYS A 113 11.54 7.84 -11.47
C LYS A 113 10.21 7.12 -11.59
N PHE A 114 9.13 7.87 -11.75
CA PHE A 114 7.77 7.34 -11.89
C PHE A 114 6.89 8.29 -12.70
N ASN A 115 5.83 7.73 -13.24
CA ASN A 115 4.81 8.51 -13.93
C ASN A 115 3.60 8.72 -13.02
N MET A 116 3.38 9.95 -12.59
CA MET A 116 2.17 10.34 -11.89
C MET A 116 1.03 10.51 -12.90
N PRO A 117 -0.03 9.69 -12.86
CA PRO A 117 -1.09 9.73 -13.84
C PRO A 117 -1.90 11.03 -13.74
N LYS A 118 -2.29 11.56 -14.90
CA LYS A 118 -3.27 12.65 -14.97
C LYS A 118 -4.64 12.20 -14.43
N ASP A 119 -5.03 10.97 -14.73
CA ASP A 119 -6.27 10.36 -14.29
C ASP A 119 -6.02 9.52 -13.04
N GLN A 120 -6.53 9.95 -11.91
CA GLN A 120 -6.48 9.25 -10.62
C GLN A 120 -7.82 8.61 -10.32
N ILE A 121 -7.81 7.49 -9.61
CA ILE A 121 -9.03 6.78 -9.22
C ILE A 121 -9.44 7.22 -7.82
N TYR A 122 -10.69 7.69 -7.70
CA TYR A 122 -11.27 8.03 -6.41
C TYR A 122 -11.29 6.82 -5.46
N ARG A 123 -10.85 7.06 -4.24
CA ARG A 123 -10.87 6.11 -3.12
C ARG A 123 -11.47 6.80 -1.91
N THR A 124 -12.47 6.19 -1.29
CA THR A 124 -13.09 6.73 -0.07
C THR A 124 -12.06 6.81 1.04
N GLY A 125 -11.82 8.03 1.55
CA GLY A 125 -10.90 8.28 2.66
C GLY A 125 -9.41 8.07 2.35
N GLY A 126 -9.02 7.86 1.09
CA GLY A 126 -7.64 7.61 0.74
C GLY A 126 -7.21 8.09 -0.64
N VAL A 127 -5.92 7.98 -0.92
CA VAL A 127 -5.32 8.34 -2.21
C VAL A 127 -5.35 7.18 -3.21
N ASP A 128 -5.25 7.50 -4.49
CA ASP A 128 -4.92 6.51 -5.51
C ASP A 128 -3.44 6.13 -5.38
N VAL A 129 -3.18 4.90 -4.94
CA VAL A 129 -1.82 4.38 -4.72
C VAL A 129 -1.00 4.35 -6.02
N ALA A 130 -1.64 4.21 -7.18
CA ALA A 130 -0.95 4.28 -8.46
C ALA A 130 -0.44 5.69 -8.78
N ALA A 131 -1.06 6.72 -8.18
CA ALA A 131 -0.65 8.10 -8.34
C ALA A 131 0.41 8.55 -7.33
N CYS A 132 0.50 7.87 -6.18
CA CYS A 132 1.42 8.21 -5.10
C CYS A 132 2.31 7.02 -4.75
N PRO A 133 3.52 6.92 -5.30
CA PRO A 133 4.48 5.93 -4.86
C PRO A 133 4.90 6.14 -3.40
N TYR A 134 5.30 5.04 -2.77
CA TYR A 134 5.84 5.02 -1.42
C TYR A 134 7.27 4.51 -1.46
N TYR A 135 8.12 5.05 -0.61
CA TYR A 135 9.50 4.60 -0.50
C TYR A 135 10.05 4.77 0.91
N ALA A 136 11.11 4.05 1.20
CA ALA A 136 11.95 4.27 2.36
C ALA A 136 13.38 3.87 2.02
N VAL A 137 14.33 4.52 2.66
CA VAL A 137 15.74 4.16 2.60
C VAL A 137 16.20 3.89 4.02
N ALA A 138 16.81 2.74 4.25
CA ALA A 138 17.34 2.35 5.55
C ALA A 138 18.64 1.55 5.38
N ASP A 139 19.49 1.58 6.40
CA ASP A 139 20.56 0.60 6.59
C ASP A 139 20.04 -0.69 7.23
N ASN A 140 20.91 -1.65 7.47
CA ASN A 140 20.55 -2.91 8.12
C ASN A 140 19.92 -2.74 9.50
N GLU A 141 20.36 -1.75 10.27
CA GLU A 141 19.86 -1.51 11.63
C GLU A 141 18.47 -0.88 11.59
N GLY A 142 18.24 0.01 10.62
CA GLY A 142 16.98 0.73 10.43
C GLY A 142 15.85 -0.10 9.81
N LEU A 143 16.15 -1.27 9.21
CA LEU A 143 15.14 -2.09 8.51
C LEU A 143 13.99 -2.55 9.42
N ALA A 144 14.26 -2.90 10.67
CA ALA A 144 13.23 -3.39 11.59
C ALA A 144 12.13 -2.34 11.86
N ASP A 145 12.50 -1.06 11.85
CA ASP A 145 11.60 0.09 12.08
C ASP A 145 11.27 0.88 10.82
N LEU A 146 11.56 0.31 9.66
CA LEU A 146 11.35 0.96 8.38
C LEU A 146 9.90 1.38 8.19
N LYS A 147 9.70 2.64 7.82
CA LYS A 147 8.40 3.21 7.46
C LYS A 147 8.45 3.75 6.05
N LEU A 148 7.56 3.25 5.21
CA LEU A 148 7.37 3.82 3.87
C LEU A 148 6.72 5.19 4.00
N LYS A 149 7.28 6.18 3.34
CA LYS A 149 6.70 7.53 3.22
C LYS A 149 6.14 7.74 1.81
N PRO A 150 5.03 8.49 1.66
CA PRO A 150 4.55 8.86 0.35
C PRO A 150 5.56 9.77 -0.35
N ALA A 151 5.76 9.54 -1.65
CA ALA A 151 6.68 10.35 -2.47
C ALA A 151 6.11 11.73 -2.82
N LEU A 152 4.80 11.87 -2.74
CA LEU A 152 4.06 13.07 -3.14
C LEU A 152 3.13 13.54 -2.02
N GLY A 153 2.64 14.78 -2.16
CA GLY A 153 1.60 15.33 -1.31
C GLY A 153 0.19 15.02 -1.81
N ALA A 154 -0.81 15.46 -1.06
CA ALA A 154 -2.19 15.41 -1.51
C ALA A 154 -2.96 16.67 -1.11
N LEU A 155 -3.94 17.02 -1.94
CA LEU A 155 -4.91 18.06 -1.67
C LEU A 155 -6.23 17.40 -1.26
N LYS A 156 -6.72 17.72 -0.07
CA LYS A 156 -8.04 17.34 0.40
C LYS A 156 -9.05 18.43 0.02
N LEU A 157 -10.01 18.09 -0.81
CA LEU A 157 -11.14 18.93 -1.19
C LEU A 157 -12.36 18.51 -0.39
N ILE A 158 -13.02 19.48 0.25
CA ILE A 158 -14.32 19.27 0.88
C ILE A 158 -15.39 19.70 -0.11
N ILE A 159 -16.13 18.75 -0.63
CA ILE A 159 -17.24 18.97 -1.55
C ILE A 159 -18.52 19.07 -0.73
N PRO A 160 -19.20 20.23 -0.71
CA PRO A 160 -20.42 20.38 0.06
C PRO A 160 -21.54 19.52 -0.51
N ALA A 161 -22.45 19.11 0.35
CA ALA A 161 -23.64 18.38 -0.04
C ALA A 161 -24.43 19.16 -1.10
N ASN A 162 -24.92 18.44 -2.11
CA ASN A 162 -25.76 19.00 -3.16
C ASN A 162 -27.03 18.18 -3.30
N GLN A 163 -28.19 18.85 -3.18
CA GLN A 163 -29.48 18.18 -3.28
C GLN A 163 -29.98 17.97 -4.72
N GLU A 164 -29.41 18.69 -5.67
CA GLU A 164 -29.76 18.55 -7.10
C GLU A 164 -29.03 17.37 -7.76
N PHE A 165 -27.85 17.00 -7.21
CA PHE A 165 -27.01 15.91 -7.70
C PHE A 165 -26.66 14.98 -6.56
N ALA A 166 -27.07 13.75 -6.67
CA ALA A 166 -26.69 12.72 -5.69
C ALA A 166 -25.21 12.29 -5.83
N SER A 167 -24.62 12.43 -7.01
CA SER A 167 -23.23 12.03 -7.24
C SER A 167 -22.57 12.80 -8.38
N ILE A 168 -21.23 12.79 -8.38
CA ILE A 168 -20.39 13.28 -9.47
C ILE A 168 -19.52 12.13 -10.00
N SER A 169 -19.17 12.19 -11.27
CA SER A 169 -18.33 11.19 -11.95
C SER A 169 -16.85 11.52 -11.91
N SER A 170 -16.49 12.78 -11.70
CA SER A 170 -15.10 13.21 -11.55
C SER A 170 -14.98 14.59 -10.93
N VAL A 171 -13.79 14.83 -10.36
CA VAL A 171 -13.30 16.16 -9.96
C VAL A 171 -12.12 16.47 -10.84
N VAL A 172 -12.17 17.59 -11.55
CA VAL A 172 -11.06 18.09 -12.36
C VAL A 172 -10.43 19.26 -11.62
N LEU A 173 -9.12 19.17 -11.40
CA LEU A 173 -8.32 20.25 -10.85
C LEU A 173 -7.36 20.73 -11.93
N LYS A 174 -7.37 22.02 -12.21
CA LYS A 174 -6.55 22.63 -13.25
C LYS A 174 -5.88 23.90 -12.72
N SER A 175 -4.59 24.08 -13.03
CA SER A 175 -3.88 25.32 -12.76
C SER A 175 -4.01 26.28 -13.94
N GLU A 176 -4.25 27.57 -13.66
CA GLU A 176 -4.17 28.64 -14.64
C GLU A 176 -2.72 29.02 -14.99
N SER A 177 -1.77 28.64 -14.14
CA SER A 177 -0.34 28.90 -14.32
C SER A 177 0.41 27.66 -14.84
N ASP A 178 1.75 27.72 -14.81
CA ASP A 178 2.63 26.60 -15.19
C ASP A 178 2.82 25.56 -14.05
N ASP A 179 1.96 25.59 -13.04
CA ASP A 179 2.00 24.62 -11.96
C ASP A 179 1.72 23.20 -12.49
N ILE A 180 2.46 22.25 -11.98
CA ILE A 180 2.49 20.89 -12.50
C ILE A 180 1.59 20.00 -11.66
N MET A 181 0.60 19.38 -12.30
CA MET A 181 -0.40 18.54 -11.64
C MET A 181 -0.17 17.05 -11.86
N ALA A 182 0.47 16.65 -12.96
CA ALA A 182 0.77 15.26 -13.30
C ALA A 182 1.92 15.16 -14.28
N GLY A 183 2.50 13.97 -14.48
CA GLY A 183 3.57 13.74 -15.44
C GLY A 183 4.68 12.84 -14.90
N CYS A 184 5.78 12.75 -15.62
CA CYS A 184 6.93 11.97 -15.22
C CYS A 184 7.78 12.77 -14.21
N ILE A 185 7.99 12.19 -13.05
CA ILE A 185 8.68 12.80 -11.91
C ILE A 185 9.91 11.96 -11.59
N GLU A 186 11.03 12.63 -11.36
CA GLU A 186 12.24 12.05 -10.78
C GLU A 186 12.50 12.68 -9.41
N LEU A 187 12.60 11.84 -8.41
CA LEU A 187 12.77 12.20 -7.00
C LEU A 187 14.15 11.76 -6.51
N ASP A 188 14.84 12.62 -5.81
CA ASP A 188 16.01 12.27 -5.02
C ASP A 188 15.57 11.59 -3.73
N LEU A 189 16.06 10.39 -3.48
CA LEU A 189 15.61 9.55 -2.36
C LEU A 189 16.14 10.01 -1.01
N GLU A 190 17.30 10.69 -0.99
CA GLU A 190 17.91 11.19 0.23
C GLU A 190 17.22 12.46 0.71
N SER A 191 17.12 13.45 -0.16
CA SER A 191 16.51 14.74 0.17
C SER A 191 14.98 14.76 0.08
N GLY A 192 14.39 13.83 -0.68
CA GLY A 192 12.97 13.84 -1.01
C GLY A 192 12.56 14.94 -2.00
N ASN A 193 13.52 15.60 -2.63
CA ASN A 193 13.25 16.68 -3.57
C ASN A 193 13.00 16.16 -4.99
N ILE A 194 12.11 16.84 -5.71
CA ILE A 194 11.88 16.58 -7.13
C ILE A 194 13.03 17.21 -7.92
N ILE A 195 13.75 16.36 -8.69
CA ILE A 195 14.89 16.77 -9.53
C ILE A 195 14.40 17.18 -10.91
N THR A 196 13.59 16.33 -11.52
CA THR A 196 13.16 16.47 -12.92
C THR A 196 11.68 16.26 -13.05
N LYS A 197 11.08 17.02 -13.98
CA LYS A 197 9.68 16.94 -14.36
C LYS A 197 9.58 16.95 -15.89
N GLU A 198 9.00 15.88 -16.45
CA GLU A 198 8.85 15.71 -17.89
C GLU A 198 7.40 15.37 -18.25
N ASN A 199 6.99 15.70 -19.49
CA ASN A 199 5.64 15.40 -20.00
C ASN A 199 4.53 15.87 -19.08
N MET A 200 4.63 17.10 -18.62
CA MET A 200 3.83 17.66 -17.55
C MET A 200 2.42 18.07 -18.00
N SER A 201 1.45 17.78 -17.13
CA SER A 201 0.07 18.25 -17.25
C SER A 201 -0.21 19.31 -16.20
N ARG A 202 -0.95 20.37 -16.60
CA ARG A 202 -1.50 21.38 -15.69
C ARG A 202 -2.86 20.97 -15.11
N GLU A 203 -3.28 19.76 -15.39
CA GLU A 203 -4.59 19.24 -15.00
C GLU A 203 -4.45 17.84 -14.45
N VAL A 204 -5.21 17.56 -13.40
CA VAL A 204 -5.42 16.22 -12.85
C VAL A 204 -6.92 15.97 -12.71
N VAL A 205 -7.34 14.72 -12.93
CA VAL A 205 -8.73 14.30 -12.90
C VAL A 205 -8.89 13.15 -11.91
N LEU A 206 -9.64 13.37 -10.85
CA LEU A 206 -10.04 12.29 -9.93
C LEU A 206 -11.34 11.68 -10.46
N LYS A 207 -11.30 10.43 -10.92
CA LYS A 207 -12.41 9.70 -11.55
C LYS A 207 -13.03 8.70 -10.59
N GLY A 208 -14.35 8.69 -10.50
CA GLY A 208 -15.11 7.71 -9.71
C GLY A 208 -16.54 8.18 -9.49
N ASN A 209 -17.37 7.29 -8.96
CA ASN A 209 -18.69 7.68 -8.50
C ASN A 209 -18.56 8.21 -7.08
N ILE A 210 -18.59 9.55 -6.93
CA ILE A 210 -18.46 10.24 -5.64
C ILE A 210 -19.83 10.67 -5.21
N ASP A 211 -20.33 10.09 -4.11
CA ASP A 211 -21.59 10.49 -3.50
C ASP A 211 -21.43 11.87 -2.85
N ILE A 212 -22.32 12.78 -3.19
CA ILE A 212 -22.36 14.16 -2.65
C ILE A 212 -23.71 14.49 -2.02
N THR A 213 -24.46 13.49 -1.59
CA THR A 213 -25.69 13.68 -0.81
C THR A 213 -25.41 14.29 0.57
N GLU A 214 -24.19 14.09 1.06
CA GLU A 214 -23.64 14.73 2.25
C GLU A 214 -22.30 15.41 1.91
N ASN A 215 -21.74 16.17 2.85
CA ASN A 215 -20.40 16.73 2.67
C ASN A 215 -19.40 15.60 2.48
N HIS A 216 -18.61 15.69 1.41
CA HIS A 216 -17.74 14.62 0.99
C HIS A 216 -16.28 15.08 0.87
N GLU A 217 -15.34 14.20 1.24
CA GLU A 217 -13.91 14.45 1.08
C GLU A 217 -13.39 13.76 -0.18
N ALA A 218 -12.78 14.53 -1.08
CA ALA A 218 -12.05 14.03 -2.23
C ALA A 218 -10.55 14.33 -2.06
N ILE A 219 -9.70 13.32 -2.21
CA ILE A 219 -8.26 13.45 -2.00
C ILE A 219 -7.55 13.24 -3.34
N ILE A 220 -6.81 14.26 -3.76
CA ILE A 220 -6.08 14.29 -5.04
C ILE A 220 -4.60 14.34 -4.74
N VAL A 221 -3.82 13.41 -5.29
CA VAL A 221 -2.36 13.42 -5.19
C VAL A 221 -1.78 14.50 -6.08
N LEU A 222 -0.82 15.25 -5.57
CA LEU A 222 -0.14 16.34 -6.30
C LEU A 222 1.36 16.32 -5.99
N PRO A 223 2.20 16.74 -6.94
CA PRO A 223 3.60 16.99 -6.65
C PRO A 223 3.73 18.10 -5.60
N PRO A 224 4.67 17.99 -4.63
CA PRO A 224 4.93 19.07 -3.70
C PRO A 224 5.44 20.29 -4.45
N GLN A 225 4.71 21.39 -4.34
CA GLN A 225 5.03 22.68 -4.96
C GLN A 225 4.26 23.82 -4.31
N THR A 226 4.74 25.05 -4.51
CA THR A 226 3.95 26.26 -4.23
C THR A 226 3.18 26.61 -5.50
N PHE A 227 1.86 26.69 -5.40
CA PHE A 227 1.03 27.13 -6.51
C PHE A 227 1.21 28.62 -6.73
N THR A 228 1.43 29.00 -7.98
CA THR A 228 1.70 30.39 -8.37
C THR A 228 0.50 31.08 -9.00
N GLY A 229 -0.50 30.30 -9.42
CA GLY A 229 -1.74 30.79 -9.99
C GLY A 229 -2.98 30.25 -9.31
N LYS A 230 -4.12 30.58 -9.87
CA LYS A 230 -5.40 30.06 -9.39
C LYS A 230 -5.57 28.59 -9.78
N LEU A 231 -6.24 27.85 -8.90
CA LEU A 231 -6.67 26.49 -9.15
C LEU A 231 -8.17 26.48 -9.46
N ASP A 232 -8.50 26.02 -10.65
CA ASP A 232 -9.88 25.78 -11.05
C ASP A 232 -10.29 24.37 -10.62
N VAL A 233 -11.38 24.25 -9.88
CA VAL A 233 -11.99 22.98 -9.50
C VAL A 233 -13.31 22.84 -10.25
N MET A 234 -13.44 21.79 -11.07
CA MET A 234 -14.64 21.47 -11.80
C MET A 234 -15.21 20.13 -11.36
N LEU A 235 -16.46 20.11 -10.92
CA LEU A 235 -17.21 18.91 -10.59
C LEU A 235 -18.00 18.47 -11.83
N VAL A 236 -17.85 17.22 -12.25
CA VAL A 236 -18.50 16.67 -13.45
C VAL A 236 -19.58 15.68 -13.03
N ALA A 237 -20.83 15.96 -13.39
CA ALA A 237 -21.94 15.06 -13.17
C ALA A 237 -21.86 13.80 -14.06
N PRO A 238 -22.50 12.67 -13.70
CA PRO A 238 -22.67 11.52 -14.59
C PRO A 238 -23.38 11.93 -15.89
N LYS A 239 -23.14 11.19 -16.98
CA LYS A 239 -23.75 11.45 -18.30
C LYS A 239 -25.26 11.63 -18.19
N GLY A 240 -25.75 12.81 -18.60
CA GLY A 240 -27.18 13.20 -18.54
C GLY A 240 -27.48 14.36 -17.60
N GLY A 241 -26.61 14.68 -16.65
CA GLY A 241 -26.64 15.89 -15.85
C GLY A 241 -25.60 16.89 -16.32
N GLY A 242 -25.91 18.18 -16.25
CA GLY A 242 -24.98 19.24 -16.70
C GLY A 242 -23.61 19.21 -16.01
N THR A 243 -22.68 19.96 -16.57
CA THR A 243 -21.38 20.21 -15.93
C THR A 243 -21.54 21.31 -14.89
N TYR A 244 -21.18 21.04 -13.63
CA TYR A 244 -21.14 22.08 -12.61
C TYR A 244 -19.71 22.64 -12.53
N LEU A 245 -19.61 23.93 -12.79
CA LEU A 245 -18.42 24.72 -12.48
C LEU A 245 -18.59 25.28 -11.06
N SER A 246 -17.92 24.71 -10.09
CA SER A 246 -17.64 25.41 -8.84
C SER A 246 -16.22 25.94 -8.97
N LEU A 247 -16.08 27.24 -9.27
CA LEU A 247 -14.80 27.92 -9.21
C LEU A 247 -14.47 28.17 -7.74
N ILE A 248 -13.68 27.29 -7.15
CA ILE A 248 -13.06 27.54 -5.85
C ILE A 248 -11.70 28.17 -6.14
N HIS A 249 -11.58 29.46 -5.87
CA HIS A 249 -10.28 30.11 -5.86
C HIS A 249 -9.57 29.77 -4.54
N ILE A 250 -8.51 29.01 -4.62
CA ILE A 250 -7.58 28.75 -3.53
C ILE A 250 -6.37 29.69 -3.69
#